data_3ab045dd3e7161bc159ef20cacbd7b20
#
_entry.id   3ab045dd3e7161bc159ef20cacbd7b20
#
_cell.length_a   1.000
_cell.length_b   1.000
_cell.length_c   1.000
_cell.angle_alpha   90.00
_cell.angle_beta   90.00
_cell.angle_gamma   90.00
#
_symmetry.space_group_name_H-M   'P 1'
#
loop_
_entity.id
_entity.type
_entity.pdbx_description
1 polymer ?
#
loop_
_entity_poly.entity_id
_entity_poly.type
_entity_poly.pdbx_seq_one_letter_code
_entity_poly.pdbx_strand_id
1 'polypeptide(L)'
;MKILKEMARGCEYEFSVNRYPPILPGIQLSDIIGRTILALKNLGFISKVMWSVEDEIGNLTYERGLFDSWLFAEGPYEIAFNGMRIYDDAQHLEFSTPVFRSPIDAVVYDKVAERLAFLGIEQIRKTHGELYCYKTNNSLLKGSYGYEAVAWGTHGCYCVSRRIFNFENWKNVEKILIPFIISRIPLIGSGGVLPIRNEFSFEPPTSSRLCGDKIIYVISPRAIYIKQLSSIDTTVDRGFLNLRDEPHANPNKYWRLHDINFEAIRSDFQIFIRDALEVFTLRAIEEGLLQNPPIIKDPIEAIRKVSMNINEIDQFIELEGSNKARLLSDILSYYISAIEKLIELRGDNEDHKVFKVIESVIQKLKEGLFEYLNGAIDWIAKMMLIEEYNAKDMDMAIICNQYGLLDENTGFYEGRIEKGDTLFDPESSLAFLEEVFPFVKSIKEKIKYGMNNPPTDTREYLRTNILKEHESEIIKMNWWKIYFKGGLITLDEPLRYGKEESEEILKIKDLKKLSEVIRGEAK
;
A
#
# COMPACT_ATOMS: atom_id res chain seq x y z
N MET A 1 -0.10 2.11 21.66
CA MET A 1 -0.13 2.84 20.36
C MET A 1 -1.30 3.82 20.33
N LYS A 2 -1.20 4.91 21.07
CA LYS A 2 -2.29 5.92 21.13
C LYS A 2 -2.34 6.74 19.84
N ILE A 3 -1.22 7.39 19.49
CA ILE A 3 -1.14 8.24 18.28
C ILE A 3 -1.38 7.41 17.02
N LEU A 4 -0.73 6.26 16.94
CA LEU A 4 -0.81 5.37 15.78
C LEU A 4 -2.22 4.83 15.49
N LYS A 5 -3.15 4.92 16.46
CA LYS A 5 -4.54 4.50 16.30
C LYS A 5 -5.53 5.66 16.07
N GLU A 6 -5.05 6.88 15.90
CA GLU A 6 -5.94 8.05 15.72
C GLU A 6 -6.29 8.35 14.27
N MET A 7 -5.76 7.60 13.31
CA MET A 7 -5.98 7.85 11.88
C MET A 7 -6.55 6.61 11.19
N ALA A 8 -7.68 6.79 10.53
CA ALA A 8 -8.25 5.79 9.65
C ALA A 8 -7.46 5.74 8.35
N ARG A 9 -7.17 4.52 7.87
CA ARG A 9 -6.40 4.32 6.65
C ARG A 9 -6.66 2.96 6.01
N GLY A 10 -6.15 2.78 4.81
CA GLY A 10 -6.18 1.54 4.06
C GLY A 10 -5.03 1.49 3.05
N CYS A 11 -4.84 0.35 2.43
CA CYS A 11 -3.85 0.15 1.37
C CYS A 11 -4.49 -0.53 0.16
N GLU A 12 -3.93 -0.29 -1.01
CA GLU A 12 -4.22 -0.96 -2.26
C GLU A 12 -2.99 -1.77 -2.67
N TYR A 13 -3.19 -3.05 -3.04
CA TYR A 13 -2.11 -3.97 -3.39
C TYR A 13 -2.36 -4.55 -4.76
N GLU A 14 -1.44 -4.31 -5.69
CA GLU A 14 -1.44 -4.87 -7.04
C GLU A 14 -0.52 -6.09 -7.09
N PHE A 15 -1.05 -7.22 -7.55
CA PHE A 15 -0.29 -8.46 -7.76
C PHE A 15 -0.17 -8.76 -9.24
N SER A 16 1.02 -9.10 -9.70
CA SER A 16 1.22 -9.59 -11.06
C SER A 16 1.02 -11.11 -11.15
N VAL A 17 0.45 -11.54 -12.25
CA VAL A 17 0.20 -12.96 -12.53
C VAL A 17 0.91 -13.36 -13.82
N ASN A 18 1.72 -14.43 -13.77
CA ASN A 18 2.41 -14.97 -14.92
C ASN A 18 1.98 -16.42 -15.17
N ARG A 19 1.93 -16.82 -16.43
CA ARG A 19 1.63 -18.18 -16.86
C ARG A 19 2.83 -18.81 -17.56
N TYR A 20 3.09 -20.08 -17.27
CA TYR A 20 4.06 -20.88 -18.01
C TYR A 20 3.38 -22.08 -18.68
N PRO A 21 3.60 -22.40 -19.96
CA PRO A 21 4.25 -21.51 -20.94
C PRO A 21 3.48 -20.20 -21.15
N PRO A 22 4.09 -19.19 -21.76
CA PRO A 22 3.45 -17.89 -21.98
C PRO A 22 2.07 -18.04 -22.60
N ILE A 23 1.17 -17.12 -22.29
CA ILE A 23 -0.26 -17.17 -22.66
C ILE A 23 -0.41 -17.45 -24.15
N LEU A 24 -1.19 -18.47 -24.47
CA LEU A 24 -1.61 -18.76 -25.84
C LEU A 24 -2.34 -17.53 -26.42
N PRO A 25 -2.17 -17.22 -27.72
CA PRO A 25 -2.93 -16.17 -28.36
C PRO A 25 -4.43 -16.34 -28.08
N GLY A 26 -5.06 -15.30 -27.52
CA GLY A 26 -6.51 -15.30 -27.25
C GLY A 26 -6.92 -15.39 -25.77
N ILE A 27 -5.99 -15.67 -24.83
CA ILE A 27 -6.30 -15.56 -23.40
C ILE A 27 -5.65 -14.28 -22.88
N GLN A 28 -6.46 -13.30 -22.48
CA GLN A 28 -5.97 -12.08 -21.85
C GLN A 28 -5.70 -12.31 -20.36
N LEU A 29 -4.77 -11.54 -19.77
CA LEU A 29 -4.50 -11.60 -18.32
C LEU A 29 -5.76 -11.27 -17.51
N SER A 30 -6.60 -10.36 -17.98
CA SER A 30 -7.89 -10.05 -17.37
C SER A 30 -8.82 -11.27 -17.27
N ASP A 31 -8.78 -12.21 -18.21
CA ASP A 31 -9.53 -13.47 -18.10
C ASP A 31 -9.03 -14.34 -16.94
N ILE A 32 -7.71 -14.39 -16.73
CA ILE A 32 -7.11 -15.13 -15.61
C ILE A 32 -7.48 -14.47 -14.29
N ILE A 33 -7.40 -13.14 -14.21
CA ILE A 33 -7.77 -12.38 -13.02
C ILE A 33 -9.26 -12.54 -12.71
N GLY A 34 -10.13 -12.39 -13.70
CA GLY A 34 -11.57 -12.61 -13.54
C GLY A 34 -11.91 -14.05 -13.05
N ARG A 35 -11.20 -15.07 -13.56
CA ARG A 35 -11.34 -16.44 -13.07
C ARG A 35 -10.80 -16.62 -11.65
N THR A 36 -9.72 -15.91 -11.29
CA THR A 36 -9.17 -15.92 -9.93
C THR A 36 -10.19 -15.32 -8.94
N ILE A 37 -10.81 -14.21 -9.29
CA ILE A 37 -11.86 -13.57 -8.50
C ILE A 37 -13.07 -14.51 -8.36
N LEU A 38 -13.49 -15.16 -9.46
CA LEU A 38 -14.57 -16.15 -9.42
C LEU A 38 -14.22 -17.36 -8.55
N ALA A 39 -12.97 -17.80 -8.56
CA ALA A 39 -12.51 -18.88 -7.69
C ALA A 39 -12.61 -18.50 -6.21
N LEU A 40 -12.21 -17.28 -5.83
CA LEU A 40 -12.37 -16.75 -4.47
C LEU A 40 -13.85 -16.65 -4.05
N LYS A 41 -14.74 -16.31 -5.00
CA LYS A 41 -16.19 -16.29 -4.77
C LYS A 41 -16.74 -17.69 -4.51
N ASN A 42 -16.29 -18.69 -5.28
CA ASN A 42 -16.65 -20.09 -5.10
C ASN A 42 -16.10 -20.70 -3.80
N LEU A 43 -14.96 -20.20 -3.32
CA LEU A 43 -14.39 -20.55 -2.01
C LEU A 43 -15.10 -19.87 -0.84
N GLY A 44 -16.06 -18.97 -1.09
CA GLY A 44 -16.87 -18.32 -0.07
C GLY A 44 -16.21 -17.08 0.56
N PHE A 45 -15.18 -16.49 -0.04
CA PHE A 45 -14.56 -15.26 0.45
C PHE A 45 -15.28 -13.99 -0.02
N ILE A 46 -15.96 -14.04 -1.17
CA ILE A 46 -16.60 -12.89 -1.82
C ILE A 46 -18.12 -13.00 -1.74
N SER A 47 -18.77 -11.86 -1.44
CA SER A 47 -20.22 -11.73 -1.38
C SER A 47 -20.86 -11.66 -2.78
N LYS A 48 -22.20 -11.71 -2.83
CA LYS A 48 -22.98 -11.50 -4.06
C LYS A 48 -23.42 -10.05 -4.25
N VAL A 49 -23.15 -9.18 -3.28
CA VAL A 49 -23.52 -7.78 -3.31
C VAL A 49 -22.66 -7.01 -4.30
N MET A 50 -23.27 -6.16 -5.09
CA MET A 50 -22.56 -5.33 -6.07
C MET A 50 -21.82 -4.16 -5.38
N TRP A 51 -20.66 -3.81 -5.91
CA TRP A 51 -19.98 -2.57 -5.54
C TRP A 51 -20.71 -1.35 -6.13
N SER A 52 -20.79 -0.27 -5.37
CA SER A 52 -21.37 1.00 -5.83
C SER A 52 -20.24 1.99 -6.16
N VAL A 53 -20.13 2.38 -7.42
CA VAL A 53 -19.16 3.36 -7.93
C VAL A 53 -19.68 4.81 -7.89
N GLU A 54 -20.88 5.05 -7.35
CA GLU A 54 -21.54 6.38 -7.43
C GLU A 54 -20.70 7.52 -6.87
N ASP A 55 -19.98 7.28 -5.79
CA ASP A 55 -19.13 8.31 -5.15
C ASP A 55 -17.77 8.48 -5.84
N GLU A 56 -17.35 7.50 -6.66
CA GLU A 56 -16.11 7.52 -7.40
C GLU A 56 -16.27 8.26 -8.75
N ILE A 57 -17.46 8.19 -9.35
CA ILE A 57 -17.77 8.83 -10.65
C ILE A 57 -18.02 10.34 -10.47
N GLY A 58 -18.63 10.77 -9.38
CA GLY A 58 -19.05 12.15 -9.17
C GLY A 58 -17.92 13.18 -9.22
N ASN A 59 -16.72 12.83 -8.81
CA ASN A 59 -15.53 13.69 -8.83
C ASN A 59 -14.69 13.51 -10.11
N LEU A 60 -14.81 12.39 -10.81
CA LEU A 60 -14.06 12.07 -12.03
C LEU A 60 -14.70 12.71 -13.29
N THR A 61 -16.01 12.87 -13.32
CA THR A 61 -16.74 13.44 -14.47
C THR A 61 -16.47 14.92 -14.70
N TYR A 62 -16.09 15.65 -13.66
CA TYR A 62 -15.81 17.10 -13.80
C TYR A 62 -14.47 17.41 -14.47
N GLU A 63 -13.48 16.50 -14.37
CA GLU A 63 -12.11 16.71 -14.86
C GLU A 63 -11.72 15.84 -16.06
N ARG A 64 -12.44 14.77 -16.35
CA ARG A 64 -12.08 13.77 -17.38
C ARG A 64 -12.96 13.78 -18.65
N GLY A 65 -13.62 14.84 -19.01
CA GLY A 65 -14.40 14.86 -20.25
C GLY A 65 -13.71 14.10 -21.39
N LEU A 66 -14.22 12.89 -21.78
CA LEU A 66 -13.79 11.98 -22.86
C LEU A 66 -12.97 10.73 -22.48
N PHE A 67 -12.49 10.54 -21.26
CA PHE A 67 -11.78 9.30 -20.89
C PHE A 67 -12.65 8.26 -20.16
N ASP A 68 -13.93 8.53 -19.96
CA ASP A 68 -14.86 7.70 -19.15
C ASP A 68 -15.09 6.27 -19.68
N SER A 69 -14.76 5.99 -20.94
CA SER A 69 -14.94 4.64 -21.48
C SER A 69 -13.98 3.59 -20.92
N TRP A 70 -12.87 4.01 -20.35
CA TRP A 70 -11.87 3.12 -19.75
C TRP A 70 -12.23 2.69 -18.32
N LEU A 71 -12.88 3.53 -17.55
CA LEU A 71 -13.36 3.24 -16.19
C LEU A 71 -14.45 2.14 -16.16
N PHE A 72 -15.21 2.01 -17.26
CA PHE A 72 -16.22 0.97 -17.40
C PHE A 72 -15.70 -0.35 -17.99
N ALA A 73 -14.45 -0.36 -18.48
CA ALA A 73 -13.80 -1.53 -19.02
C ALA A 73 -13.06 -2.37 -17.96
N GLU A 74 -12.85 -1.80 -16.76
CA GLU A 74 -12.35 -2.55 -15.62
C GLU A 74 -13.45 -3.49 -15.12
N GLY A 75 -13.11 -4.75 -14.87
CA GLY A 75 -14.05 -5.81 -14.51
C GLY A 75 -14.86 -5.54 -13.25
N PRO A 76 -15.76 -6.44 -12.86
CA PRO A 76 -16.61 -6.23 -11.71
C PRO A 76 -15.76 -6.06 -10.45
N TYR A 77 -16.03 -4.99 -9.71
CA TYR A 77 -15.53 -4.79 -8.36
C TYR A 77 -16.28 -5.70 -7.40
N GLU A 78 -15.58 -6.55 -6.69
CA GLU A 78 -16.16 -7.52 -5.78
C GLU A 78 -15.87 -7.15 -4.32
N ILE A 79 -16.82 -7.49 -3.43
CA ILE A 79 -16.73 -7.21 -1.99
C ILE A 79 -16.50 -8.53 -1.25
N ALA A 80 -15.39 -8.63 -0.55
CA ALA A 80 -15.09 -9.76 0.31
C ALA A 80 -15.78 -9.64 1.68
N PHE A 81 -16.07 -10.78 2.33
CA PHE A 81 -16.69 -10.83 3.66
C PHE A 81 -15.80 -10.30 4.80
N ASN A 82 -14.54 -9.99 4.53
CA ASN A 82 -13.65 -9.27 5.43
C ASN A 82 -13.62 -7.76 5.17
N GLY A 83 -14.41 -7.26 4.24
CA GLY A 83 -14.52 -5.85 3.89
C GLY A 83 -13.58 -5.37 2.77
N MET A 84 -12.70 -6.23 2.26
CA MET A 84 -11.84 -5.90 1.11
C MET A 84 -12.64 -5.71 -0.17
N ARG A 85 -12.14 -4.86 -1.06
CA ARG A 85 -12.53 -4.78 -2.47
C ARG A 85 -11.50 -5.55 -3.30
N ILE A 86 -11.96 -6.38 -4.24
CA ILE A 86 -11.12 -7.20 -5.11
C ILE A 86 -11.53 -6.96 -6.55
N TYR A 87 -10.58 -6.65 -7.43
CA TYR A 87 -10.86 -6.29 -8.81
C TYR A 87 -9.65 -6.48 -9.75
N ASP A 88 -9.88 -6.33 -11.04
CA ASP A 88 -8.83 -6.20 -12.06
C ASP A 88 -8.51 -4.73 -12.25
N ASP A 89 -7.29 -4.31 -11.98
CA ASP A 89 -6.76 -2.99 -12.33
C ASP A 89 -5.65 -3.11 -13.37
N ALA A 90 -5.96 -2.72 -14.59
CA ALA A 90 -5.01 -2.73 -15.70
C ALA A 90 -4.23 -4.04 -15.85
N GLN A 91 -4.90 -5.19 -15.71
CA GLN A 91 -4.36 -6.55 -15.76
C GLN A 91 -3.52 -6.96 -14.52
N HIS A 92 -3.72 -6.30 -13.39
CA HIS A 92 -3.24 -6.73 -12.09
C HIS A 92 -4.42 -7.18 -11.22
N LEU A 93 -4.19 -8.22 -10.43
CA LEU A 93 -5.14 -8.63 -9.39
C LEU A 93 -4.97 -7.67 -8.20
N GLU A 94 -5.96 -6.81 -7.98
CA GLU A 94 -5.85 -5.79 -6.95
C GLU A 94 -6.77 -6.05 -5.77
N PHE A 95 -6.25 -5.76 -4.58
CA PHE A 95 -6.93 -5.81 -3.29
C PHE A 95 -6.83 -4.47 -2.59
N SER A 96 -7.98 -3.82 -2.37
CA SER A 96 -8.04 -2.69 -1.45
C SER A 96 -8.50 -3.18 -0.08
N THR A 97 -7.74 -2.83 0.98
CA THR A 97 -8.03 -3.31 2.34
C THR A 97 -9.30 -2.70 2.92
N PRO A 98 -9.94 -3.34 3.92
CA PRO A 98 -10.87 -2.63 4.78
C PRO A 98 -10.18 -1.48 5.51
N VAL A 99 -10.95 -0.52 6.01
CA VAL A 99 -10.41 0.56 6.84
C VAL A 99 -9.86 -0.03 8.14
N PHE A 100 -8.61 0.28 8.44
CA PHE A 100 -7.95 -0.09 9.68
C PHE A 100 -7.35 1.15 10.37
N ARG A 101 -6.82 0.97 11.60
CA ARG A 101 -6.26 2.07 12.38
C ARG A 101 -4.95 1.75 13.09
N SER A 102 -4.36 0.58 12.90
CA SER A 102 -3.11 0.22 13.55
C SER A 102 -2.07 -0.32 12.57
N PRO A 103 -0.75 -0.13 12.84
CA PRO A 103 0.29 -0.77 12.04
C PRO A 103 0.23 -2.31 12.07
N ILE A 104 -0.36 -2.89 13.12
CA ILE A 104 -0.59 -4.35 13.20
C ILE A 104 -1.59 -4.77 12.13
N ASP A 105 -2.68 -4.01 11.97
CA ASP A 105 -3.69 -4.33 10.95
C ASP A 105 -3.16 -4.08 9.54
N ALA A 106 -2.25 -3.10 9.36
CA ALA A 106 -1.56 -2.92 8.09
C ALA A 106 -0.81 -4.20 7.67
N VAL A 107 -0.09 -4.85 8.61
CA VAL A 107 0.57 -6.15 8.37
C VAL A 107 -0.47 -7.24 8.14
N VAL A 108 -1.48 -7.35 9.00
CA VAL A 108 -2.51 -8.41 8.92
C VAL A 108 -3.21 -8.40 7.57
N TYR A 109 -3.73 -7.25 7.12
CA TYR A 109 -4.50 -7.19 5.87
C TYR A 109 -3.63 -7.18 4.62
N ASP A 110 -2.35 -6.82 4.73
CA ASP A 110 -1.35 -7.09 3.70
C ASP A 110 -1.19 -8.60 3.46
N LYS A 111 -0.97 -9.38 4.54
CA LYS A 111 -0.81 -10.83 4.46
C LYS A 111 -2.10 -11.56 4.09
N VAL A 112 -3.25 -11.02 4.47
CA VAL A 112 -4.56 -11.52 4.01
C VAL A 112 -4.69 -11.35 2.49
N ALA A 113 -4.30 -10.20 1.93
CA ALA A 113 -4.31 -9.98 0.48
C ALA A 113 -3.37 -10.97 -0.25
N GLU A 114 -2.14 -11.14 0.23
CA GLU A 114 -1.19 -12.14 -0.30
C GLU A 114 -1.81 -13.55 -0.29
N ARG A 115 -2.42 -13.94 0.83
CA ARG A 115 -3.01 -15.28 0.96
C ARG A 115 -4.23 -15.48 0.06
N LEU A 116 -5.10 -14.50 -0.05
CA LEU A 116 -6.25 -14.57 -0.96
C LEU A 116 -5.79 -14.63 -2.42
N ALA A 117 -4.81 -13.82 -2.82
CA ALA A 117 -4.22 -13.86 -4.16
C ALA A 117 -3.67 -15.27 -4.46
N PHE A 118 -2.88 -15.83 -3.55
CA PHE A 118 -2.35 -17.19 -3.71
C PHE A 118 -3.46 -18.23 -3.84
N LEU A 119 -4.44 -18.24 -2.93
CA LEU A 119 -5.53 -19.23 -2.94
C LEU A 119 -6.35 -19.16 -4.23
N GLY A 120 -6.63 -17.96 -4.72
CA GLY A 120 -7.37 -17.77 -5.97
C GLY A 120 -6.61 -18.34 -7.17
N ILE A 121 -5.31 -18.03 -7.29
CA ILE A 121 -4.43 -18.54 -8.36
C ILE A 121 -4.25 -20.05 -8.24
N GLU A 122 -4.01 -20.59 -7.05
CA GLU A 122 -3.84 -22.04 -6.84
C GLU A 122 -5.08 -22.82 -7.28
N GLN A 123 -6.26 -22.28 -7.06
CA GLN A 123 -7.50 -22.92 -7.46
C GLN A 123 -7.65 -23.02 -8.99
N ILE A 124 -7.26 -21.99 -9.73
CA ILE A 124 -7.35 -21.99 -11.19
C ILE A 124 -6.17 -22.69 -11.87
N ARG A 125 -5.01 -22.80 -11.20
CA ARG A 125 -3.83 -23.52 -11.68
C ARG A 125 -4.18 -24.97 -12.09
N LYS A 126 -5.08 -25.62 -11.35
CA LYS A 126 -5.55 -26.99 -11.63
C LYS A 126 -6.15 -27.17 -13.03
N THR A 127 -6.67 -26.11 -13.63
CA THR A 127 -7.39 -26.17 -14.93
C THR A 127 -6.73 -25.33 -16.03
N HIS A 128 -5.87 -24.37 -15.68
CA HIS A 128 -5.32 -23.39 -16.62
C HIS A 128 -3.79 -23.48 -16.78
N GLY A 129 -3.16 -24.51 -16.20
CA GLY A 129 -1.71 -24.72 -16.26
C GLY A 129 -0.94 -23.97 -15.18
N GLU A 130 0.38 -23.94 -15.30
CA GLU A 130 1.23 -23.30 -14.30
C GLU A 130 1.04 -21.80 -14.29
N LEU A 131 0.48 -21.29 -13.19
CA LEU A 131 0.25 -19.89 -12.91
C LEU A 131 1.03 -19.51 -11.65
N TYR A 132 1.68 -18.36 -11.69
CA TYR A 132 2.46 -17.83 -10.59
C TYR A 132 1.98 -16.41 -10.28
N CYS A 133 1.87 -16.10 -9.01
CA CYS A 133 1.48 -14.79 -8.51
C CYS A 133 2.64 -14.14 -7.77
N TYR A 134 2.87 -12.86 -8.02
CA TYR A 134 4.01 -12.14 -7.46
C TYR A 134 3.56 -10.82 -6.84
N LYS A 135 4.13 -10.52 -5.69
CA LYS A 135 4.07 -9.20 -5.08
C LYS A 135 5.37 -8.46 -5.40
N THR A 136 5.36 -7.74 -6.50
CA THR A 136 6.50 -6.97 -7.03
C THR A 136 6.06 -5.59 -7.49
N ASN A 137 6.99 -4.70 -7.84
CA ASN A 137 6.69 -3.32 -8.24
C ASN A 137 6.85 -3.06 -9.72
N ASN A 138 7.52 -3.94 -10.44
CA ASN A 138 7.74 -3.76 -11.86
C ASN A 138 8.00 -5.10 -12.56
N SER A 139 7.71 -5.11 -13.85
CA SER A 139 8.20 -6.14 -14.77
C SER A 139 9.49 -5.69 -15.43
N LEU A 140 10.28 -6.66 -15.86
CA LEU A 140 11.39 -6.45 -16.77
C LEU A 140 11.25 -7.44 -17.93
N LEU A 141 11.13 -6.93 -19.14
CA LEU A 141 11.02 -7.71 -20.35
C LEU A 141 12.20 -7.43 -21.27
N LYS A 142 12.72 -8.48 -21.91
CA LYS A 142 13.74 -8.32 -22.95
C LYS A 142 13.05 -8.19 -24.31
N GLY A 143 13.07 -6.98 -24.86
CA GLY A 143 12.57 -6.65 -26.19
C GLY A 143 13.62 -6.76 -27.27
N SER A 144 13.24 -6.47 -28.52
CA SER A 144 14.15 -6.50 -29.68
C SER A 144 15.25 -5.41 -29.63
N TYR A 145 15.03 -4.34 -28.85
CA TYR A 145 15.90 -3.17 -28.78
C TYR A 145 16.45 -2.91 -27.37
N GLY A 146 16.49 -3.93 -26.53
CA GLY A 146 16.94 -3.82 -25.14
C GLY A 146 15.89 -4.32 -24.15
N TYR A 147 15.90 -3.75 -22.95
CA TYR A 147 14.99 -4.10 -21.87
C TYR A 147 13.90 -3.05 -21.72
N GLU A 148 12.71 -3.49 -21.36
CA GLU A 148 11.57 -2.64 -21.06
C GLU A 148 11.00 -2.96 -19.69
N ALA A 149 10.62 -1.94 -18.92
CA ALA A 149 9.96 -2.10 -17.64
C ALA A 149 8.71 -1.21 -17.54
N VAL A 150 7.69 -1.74 -16.89
CA VAL A 150 6.50 -1.00 -16.43
C VAL A 150 6.38 -1.16 -14.93
N ALA A 151 5.79 -0.19 -14.24
CA ALA A 151 5.67 -0.21 -12.79
C ALA A 151 4.22 -0.15 -12.35
N TRP A 152 3.93 -0.94 -11.33
CA TRP A 152 2.71 -0.93 -10.52
C TRP A 152 3.10 -0.91 -9.05
N GLY A 153 2.17 -1.06 -8.11
CA GLY A 153 2.62 -1.10 -6.74
C GLY A 153 1.55 -1.11 -5.67
N THR A 154 1.94 -0.60 -4.54
CA THR A 154 1.11 -0.44 -3.36
C THR A 154 0.80 1.04 -3.17
N HIS A 155 -0.44 1.34 -2.82
CA HIS A 155 -0.85 2.69 -2.49
C HIS A 155 -1.31 2.75 -1.04
N GLY A 156 -0.97 3.84 -0.35
CA GLY A 156 -1.49 4.16 0.98
C GLY A 156 -2.61 5.19 0.89
N CYS A 157 -3.72 4.95 1.59
CA CYS A 157 -4.86 5.86 1.64
C CYS A 157 -5.08 6.29 3.09
N TYR A 158 -4.87 7.57 3.38
CA TYR A 158 -4.99 8.13 4.73
C TYR A 158 -6.14 9.13 4.80
N CYS A 159 -6.98 8.98 5.83
CA CYS A 159 -8.08 9.89 6.11
C CYS A 159 -7.56 11.03 6.98
N VAL A 160 -7.11 12.11 6.35
CA VAL A 160 -6.47 13.26 6.99
C VAL A 160 -7.45 14.42 7.18
N SER A 161 -7.11 15.36 8.07
CA SER A 161 -7.98 16.50 8.40
C SER A 161 -8.10 17.50 7.26
N ARG A 162 -9.33 17.75 6.79
CA ARG A 162 -9.60 18.75 5.76
C ARG A 162 -9.23 20.19 6.13
N ARG A 163 -9.05 20.47 7.41
CA ARG A 163 -8.58 21.80 7.82
C ARG A 163 -7.20 22.13 7.27
N ILE A 164 -6.36 21.11 7.08
CA ILE A 164 -4.96 21.25 6.64
C ILE A 164 -4.80 20.75 5.22
N PHE A 165 -5.36 19.60 4.91
CA PHE A 165 -5.31 18.98 3.60
C PHE A 165 -6.52 19.45 2.79
N ASN A 166 -6.32 20.47 1.96
CA ASN A 166 -7.31 21.05 1.06
C ASN A 166 -6.62 21.80 -0.08
N PHE A 167 -7.33 22.11 -1.14
CA PHE A 167 -6.76 22.78 -2.31
C PHE A 167 -6.17 24.17 -2.02
N GLU A 168 -6.75 24.93 -1.10
CA GLU A 168 -6.24 26.27 -0.73
C GLU A 168 -4.87 26.20 -0.07
N ASN A 169 -4.63 25.15 0.74
CA ASN A 169 -3.38 24.94 1.46
C ASN A 169 -2.41 23.99 0.75
N TRP A 170 -2.76 23.46 -0.42
CA TRP A 170 -2.05 22.36 -1.08
C TRP A 170 -0.56 22.65 -1.32
N LYS A 171 -0.22 23.88 -1.68
CA LYS A 171 1.19 24.28 -1.84
C LYS A 171 2.03 24.16 -0.58
N ASN A 172 1.44 24.32 0.58
CA ASN A 172 2.14 24.07 1.85
C ASN A 172 2.24 22.58 2.13
N VAL A 173 1.21 21.82 1.80
CA VAL A 173 1.23 20.35 1.90
C VAL A 173 2.35 19.77 1.02
N GLU A 174 2.47 20.21 -0.24
CA GLU A 174 3.59 19.83 -1.13
C GLU A 174 4.95 20.10 -0.50
N LYS A 175 5.16 21.33 0.01
CA LYS A 175 6.42 21.72 0.64
C LYS A 175 6.81 20.84 1.82
N ILE A 176 5.83 20.38 2.59
CA ILE A 176 6.08 19.54 3.77
C ILE A 176 6.24 18.08 3.38
N LEU A 177 5.37 17.53 2.52
CA LEU A 177 5.36 16.09 2.25
C LEU A 177 6.41 15.62 1.25
N ILE A 178 6.76 16.44 0.24
CA ILE A 178 7.70 15.99 -0.81
C ILE A 178 9.09 15.67 -0.25
N PRO A 179 9.73 16.51 0.58
CA PRO A 179 11.02 16.15 1.19
C PRO A 179 10.93 14.92 2.10
N PHE A 180 9.80 14.73 2.78
CA PHE A 180 9.55 13.53 3.57
C PHE A 180 9.50 12.28 2.69
N ILE A 181 8.70 12.29 1.62
CA ILE A 181 8.57 11.19 0.67
C ILE A 181 9.93 10.79 0.09
N ILE A 182 10.78 11.77 -0.24
CA ILE A 182 12.12 11.51 -0.76
C ILE A 182 13.02 10.91 0.33
N SER A 183 13.02 11.48 1.53
CA SER A 183 13.95 11.08 2.59
C SER A 183 13.60 9.74 3.27
N ARG A 184 12.35 9.27 3.18
CA ARG A 184 11.94 7.98 3.73
C ARG A 184 12.27 6.77 2.81
N ILE A 185 12.66 6.99 1.54
CA ILE A 185 12.91 5.91 0.56
C ILE A 185 13.83 4.80 1.10
N PRO A 186 14.96 5.09 1.76
CA PRO A 186 15.81 4.04 2.32
C PRO A 186 15.14 3.14 3.36
N LEU A 187 14.08 3.62 4.03
CA LEU A 187 13.32 2.84 5.01
C LEU A 187 12.21 2.01 4.37
N ILE A 188 11.63 2.50 3.25
CA ILE A 188 10.41 1.91 2.69
C ILE A 188 10.57 1.32 1.29
N GLY A 189 11.74 1.47 0.66
CA GLY A 189 12.02 0.89 -0.65
C GLY A 189 11.96 -0.64 -0.61
N SER A 190 11.41 -1.23 -1.66
CA SER A 190 11.30 -2.69 -1.76
C SER A 190 12.46 -3.35 -2.50
N GLY A 191 13.31 -2.56 -3.16
CA GLY A 191 14.36 -3.05 -4.05
C GLY A 191 13.83 -3.65 -5.35
N GLY A 192 14.52 -3.38 -6.43
CA GLY A 192 14.18 -3.94 -7.73
C GLY A 192 15.21 -3.58 -8.79
N VAL A 193 14.93 -3.94 -10.04
CA VAL A 193 15.82 -3.70 -11.17
C VAL A 193 15.15 -2.80 -12.19
N LEU A 194 15.93 -1.92 -12.81
CA LEU A 194 15.46 -1.02 -13.86
C LEU A 194 16.37 -1.07 -15.08
N PRO A 195 15.83 -0.96 -16.31
CA PRO A 195 16.61 -0.75 -17.50
C PRO A 195 17.07 0.70 -17.59
N ILE A 196 18.32 0.92 -18.00
CA ILE A 196 18.89 2.24 -18.24
C ILE A 196 19.58 2.30 -19.60
N ARG A 197 19.63 3.48 -20.24
CA ARG A 197 20.32 3.70 -21.52
C ARG A 197 21.76 4.17 -21.33
N ASN A 198 22.00 5.03 -20.34
CA ASN A 198 23.30 5.55 -19.96
C ASN A 198 23.44 5.59 -18.46
N GLU A 199 24.65 5.45 -17.94
CA GLU A 199 24.93 5.43 -16.50
C GLU A 199 24.54 6.73 -15.77
N PHE A 200 24.26 7.82 -16.52
CA PHE A 200 24.06 9.16 -15.94
C PHE A 200 22.80 9.90 -16.42
N SER A 201 22.01 9.38 -17.33
CA SER A 201 20.79 10.05 -17.78
C SER A 201 19.58 9.13 -17.74
N PHE A 202 18.71 9.39 -16.77
CA PHE A 202 17.34 8.93 -16.83
C PHE A 202 16.49 9.99 -17.55
N GLU A 203 16.27 9.78 -18.82
CA GLU A 203 15.13 10.46 -19.42
C GLU A 203 13.87 9.92 -18.76
N PRO A 204 13.01 10.80 -18.20
CA PRO A 204 11.73 10.35 -17.68
C PRO A 204 11.00 9.59 -18.78
N PRO A 205 10.39 8.43 -18.46
CA PRO A 205 9.65 7.68 -19.46
C PRO A 205 8.58 8.59 -20.07
N THR A 206 8.59 8.75 -21.39
CA THR A 206 7.57 9.50 -22.12
C THR A 206 6.21 8.78 -22.11
N SER A 207 6.23 7.51 -21.65
CA SER A 207 5.06 6.65 -21.47
C SER A 207 5.13 6.02 -20.07
N SER A 208 4.24 5.09 -19.76
CA SER A 208 4.32 4.22 -18.58
C SER A 208 5.48 3.20 -18.67
N ARG A 209 6.28 3.18 -19.74
CA ARG A 209 7.36 2.24 -19.96
C ARG A 209 8.71 2.92 -19.87
N LEU A 210 9.65 2.27 -19.19
CA LEU A 210 11.06 2.62 -19.17
C LEU A 210 11.83 1.64 -20.06
N CYS A 211 12.74 2.14 -20.91
CA CYS A 211 13.52 1.32 -21.83
C CYS A 211 15.02 1.58 -21.63
N GLY A 212 15.86 0.55 -21.79
CA GLY A 212 17.29 0.63 -21.67
C GLY A 212 18.02 -0.59 -22.23
N ASP A 213 19.33 -0.51 -22.34
CA ASP A 213 20.22 -1.59 -22.81
C ASP A 213 21.03 -2.24 -21.68
N LYS A 214 21.06 -1.61 -20.51
CA LYS A 214 21.66 -2.13 -19.28
C LYS A 214 20.61 -2.26 -18.19
N ILE A 215 20.90 -3.06 -17.17
CA ILE A 215 20.07 -3.26 -15.98
C ILE A 215 20.84 -2.82 -14.75
N ILE A 216 20.20 -2.05 -13.87
CA ILE A 216 20.74 -1.69 -12.56
C ILE A 216 19.77 -2.11 -11.45
N TYR A 217 20.34 -2.41 -10.28
CA TYR A 217 19.60 -2.57 -9.05
C TYR A 217 19.36 -1.21 -8.38
N VAL A 218 18.17 -1.00 -7.83
CA VAL A 218 17.74 0.26 -7.20
C VAL A 218 16.97 0.02 -5.90
N ILE A 219 17.01 0.99 -5.00
CA ILE A 219 16.26 0.96 -3.72
C ILE A 219 14.75 0.98 -3.97
N SER A 220 14.29 1.87 -4.87
CA SER A 220 12.89 2.09 -5.20
C SER A 220 12.67 2.08 -6.71
N PRO A 221 12.19 0.98 -7.30
CA PRO A 221 11.91 0.94 -8.74
C PRO A 221 10.79 1.89 -9.18
N ARG A 222 9.91 2.33 -8.27
CA ARG A 222 8.82 3.27 -8.58
C ARG A 222 9.28 4.73 -8.69
N ALA A 223 10.35 5.11 -7.98
CA ALA A 223 10.83 6.49 -7.91
C ALA A 223 11.11 7.14 -9.29
N ILE A 224 11.58 6.35 -10.25
CA ILE A 224 11.91 6.82 -11.60
C ILE A 224 10.68 7.28 -12.39
N TYR A 225 9.48 6.76 -12.05
CA TYR A 225 8.23 7.06 -12.76
C TYR A 225 7.53 8.33 -12.24
N ILE A 226 8.06 8.98 -11.20
CA ILE A 226 7.54 10.26 -10.71
C ILE A 226 7.96 11.37 -11.67
N LYS A 227 6.99 12.17 -12.12
CA LYS A 227 7.19 13.24 -13.12
C LYS A 227 6.72 14.62 -12.67
N GLN A 228 5.86 14.69 -11.67
CA GLN A 228 5.22 15.92 -11.21
C GLN A 228 5.21 16.01 -9.68
N LEU A 229 5.01 17.20 -9.13
CA LEU A 229 4.85 17.38 -7.68
C LEU A 229 3.50 16.84 -7.21
N SER A 230 2.46 17.13 -7.95
CA SER A 230 1.11 16.64 -7.69
C SER A 230 0.40 16.33 -8.99
N SER A 231 -0.42 15.29 -9.02
CA SER A 231 -1.19 14.85 -10.19
C SER A 231 -2.44 14.08 -9.76
N ILE A 232 -3.46 14.09 -10.61
CA ILE A 232 -4.60 13.14 -10.50
C ILE A 232 -4.31 11.82 -11.20
N ASP A 233 -3.28 11.77 -12.06
CA ASP A 233 -2.89 10.59 -12.82
C ASP A 233 -2.02 9.66 -11.96
N THR A 234 -2.35 8.38 -11.97
CA THR A 234 -1.62 7.31 -11.26
C THR A 234 -0.78 6.45 -12.20
N THR A 235 -0.88 6.66 -13.52
CA THR A 235 -0.27 5.77 -14.54
C THR A 235 0.89 6.40 -15.29
N VAL A 236 0.67 7.48 -16.02
CA VAL A 236 1.67 8.09 -16.93
C VAL A 236 2.32 9.32 -16.29
N ASP A 237 1.52 10.28 -15.84
CA ASP A 237 1.99 11.55 -15.28
C ASP A 237 1.90 11.55 -13.75
N ARG A 238 2.54 10.55 -13.12
CA ARG A 238 2.54 10.33 -11.67
C ARG A 238 3.15 11.50 -10.92
N GLY A 239 2.45 11.97 -9.89
CA GLY A 239 2.95 12.94 -8.93
C GLY A 239 3.53 12.30 -7.67
N PHE A 240 4.29 13.07 -6.89
CA PHE A 240 4.57 12.69 -5.50
C PHE A 240 3.28 12.57 -4.69
N LEU A 241 2.33 13.46 -4.94
CA LEU A 241 1.05 13.53 -4.25
C LEU A 241 -0.08 13.37 -5.26
N ASN A 242 -1.04 12.51 -4.94
CA ASN A 242 -2.22 12.35 -5.76
C ASN A 242 -3.34 13.28 -5.27
N LEU A 243 -3.96 13.99 -6.21
CA LEU A 243 -4.98 15.02 -5.95
C LEU A 243 -6.41 14.49 -5.95
N ARG A 244 -6.62 13.17 -6.07
CA ARG A 244 -7.97 12.58 -5.99
C ARG A 244 -8.49 12.68 -4.57
N ASP A 245 -9.41 13.61 -4.34
CA ASP A 245 -10.08 13.82 -3.06
C ASP A 245 -11.33 12.95 -2.96
N GLU A 246 -11.16 11.72 -2.60
CA GLU A 246 -12.21 10.72 -2.42
C GLU A 246 -12.13 10.13 -1.01
N PRO A 247 -12.55 10.86 0.04
CA PRO A 247 -12.30 10.45 1.43
C PRO A 247 -13.05 9.20 1.85
N HIS A 248 -14.08 8.78 1.09
CA HIS A 248 -14.96 7.66 1.45
C HIS A 248 -15.45 7.74 2.91
N ALA A 249 -15.64 8.97 3.38
CA ALA A 249 -16.03 9.38 4.73
C ALA A 249 -16.70 10.75 4.65
N ASN A 250 -16.96 11.41 5.79
CA ASN A 250 -17.53 12.74 5.80
C ASN A 250 -16.64 13.76 5.06
N PRO A 251 -17.02 14.23 3.87
CA PRO A 251 -16.17 15.08 3.03
C PRO A 251 -15.93 16.49 3.63
N ASN A 252 -16.71 16.91 4.61
CA ASN A 252 -16.51 18.18 5.32
C ASN A 252 -15.42 18.09 6.39
N LYS A 253 -15.07 16.87 6.82
CA LYS A 253 -14.07 16.63 7.87
C LYS A 253 -12.76 16.11 7.32
N TYR A 254 -12.83 15.27 6.29
CA TYR A 254 -11.73 14.45 5.84
C TYR A 254 -11.35 14.72 4.39
N TRP A 255 -10.06 14.60 4.11
CA TRP A 255 -9.45 14.53 2.81
C TRP A 255 -8.79 13.14 2.66
N ARG A 256 -8.85 12.52 1.50
CA ARG A 256 -8.06 11.32 1.21
C ARG A 256 -6.67 11.75 0.76
N LEU A 257 -5.65 11.53 1.60
CA LEU A 257 -4.28 11.55 1.12
C LEU A 257 -3.99 10.19 0.48
N HIS A 258 -3.88 10.18 -0.83
CA HIS A 258 -3.57 9.00 -1.62
C HIS A 258 -2.08 8.99 -1.96
N ASP A 259 -1.29 8.26 -1.18
CA ASP A 259 0.15 8.10 -1.39
C ASP A 259 0.42 6.93 -2.34
N ILE A 260 0.72 7.28 -3.59
CA ILE A 260 1.01 6.32 -4.66
C ILE A 260 2.48 5.90 -4.72
N ASN A 261 3.31 6.36 -3.77
CA ASN A 261 4.76 6.09 -3.74
C ASN A 261 5.13 4.88 -2.88
N PHE A 262 4.16 4.17 -2.34
CA PHE A 262 4.44 2.94 -1.62
C PHE A 262 4.82 1.82 -2.59
N GLU A 263 5.48 0.82 -2.04
CA GLU A 263 6.00 -0.31 -2.78
C GLU A 263 5.51 -1.65 -2.21
N ALA A 264 5.61 -2.68 -3.02
CA ALA A 264 5.23 -4.05 -2.69
C ALA A 264 6.27 -4.68 -1.74
N ILE A 265 6.16 -4.36 -0.47
CA ILE A 265 7.03 -4.85 0.60
C ILE A 265 6.54 -6.23 1.04
N ARG A 266 7.48 -7.16 1.26
CA ARG A 266 7.22 -8.49 1.80
C ARG A 266 7.48 -8.56 3.32
N SER A 267 8.47 -7.84 3.82
CA SER A 267 8.83 -7.82 5.23
C SER A 267 7.72 -7.24 6.11
N ASP A 268 7.23 -8.01 7.07
CA ASP A 268 6.21 -7.60 8.04
C ASP A 268 6.69 -6.43 8.90
N PHE A 269 7.96 -6.49 9.30
CA PHE A 269 8.60 -5.43 10.05
C PHE A 269 8.63 -4.12 9.24
N GLN A 270 9.01 -4.19 7.97
CA GLN A 270 9.07 -2.99 7.12
C GLN A 270 7.68 -2.42 6.84
N ILE A 271 6.65 -3.27 6.65
CA ILE A 271 5.25 -2.83 6.52
C ILE A 271 4.82 -2.09 7.79
N PHE A 272 5.13 -2.65 8.97
CA PHE A 272 4.79 -2.05 10.24
C PHE A 272 5.44 -0.68 10.45
N ILE A 273 6.75 -0.56 10.24
CA ILE A 273 7.46 0.72 10.43
C ILE A 273 7.09 1.76 9.37
N ARG A 274 6.82 1.35 8.12
CA ARG A 274 6.31 2.22 7.06
C ARG A 274 5.01 2.88 7.49
N ASP A 275 4.03 2.07 7.91
CA ASP A 275 2.73 2.58 8.34
C ASP A 275 2.84 3.48 9.57
N ALA A 276 3.67 3.10 10.54
CA ALA A 276 3.90 3.89 11.74
C ALA A 276 4.56 5.25 11.44
N LEU A 277 5.61 5.26 10.63
CA LEU A 277 6.32 6.49 10.25
C LEU A 277 5.40 7.47 9.51
N GLU A 278 4.57 6.95 8.61
CA GLU A 278 3.60 7.76 7.86
C GLU A 278 2.60 8.42 8.80
N VAL A 279 1.96 7.63 9.67
CA VAL A 279 0.96 8.15 10.61
C VAL A 279 1.57 9.16 11.58
N PHE A 280 2.74 8.90 12.14
CA PHE A 280 3.43 9.87 13.00
C PHE A 280 3.69 11.18 12.28
N THR A 281 4.17 11.13 11.04
CA THR A 281 4.44 12.33 10.24
C THR A 281 3.16 13.10 9.93
N LEU A 282 2.11 12.43 9.47
CA LEU A 282 0.82 13.06 9.18
C LEU A 282 0.19 13.67 10.43
N ARG A 283 0.29 13.00 11.58
CA ARG A 283 -0.17 13.57 12.85
C ARG A 283 0.67 14.77 13.31
N ALA A 284 1.99 14.75 13.09
CA ALA A 284 2.85 15.91 13.36
C ALA A 284 2.51 17.11 12.46
N ILE A 285 2.11 16.87 11.20
CA ILE A 285 1.58 17.92 10.30
C ILE A 285 0.28 18.50 10.86
N GLU A 286 -0.66 17.65 11.25
CA GLU A 286 -1.97 18.07 11.76
C GLU A 286 -1.88 18.85 13.08
N GLU A 287 -0.85 18.58 13.89
CA GLU A 287 -0.52 19.33 15.11
C GLU A 287 0.33 20.60 14.85
N GLY A 288 0.69 20.88 13.59
CA GLY A 288 1.48 22.06 13.23
C GLY A 288 2.94 22.03 13.70
N LEU A 289 3.51 20.83 13.92
CA LEU A 289 4.89 20.67 14.40
C LEU A 289 5.94 20.75 13.30
N LEU A 290 5.55 20.68 12.02
CA LEU A 290 6.41 20.71 10.85
C LEU A 290 6.34 22.09 10.17
N GLN A 291 7.09 23.04 10.71
CA GLN A 291 7.20 24.40 10.17
C GLN A 291 8.57 24.60 9.52
N ASN A 292 8.60 25.33 8.39
CA ASN A 292 9.85 25.62 7.66
C ASN A 292 10.61 24.34 7.23
N PRO A 293 9.99 23.42 6.48
CA PRO A 293 10.65 22.20 6.02
C PRO A 293 11.81 22.53 5.07
N PRO A 294 12.80 21.63 4.95
CA PRO A 294 13.85 21.76 3.95
C PRO A 294 13.24 21.72 2.54
N ILE A 295 13.49 22.73 1.71
CA ILE A 295 12.94 22.80 0.35
C ILE A 295 13.97 22.25 -0.62
N ILE A 296 13.66 21.10 -1.24
CA ILE A 296 14.52 20.45 -2.22
C ILE A 296 14.42 21.21 -3.56
N LYS A 297 15.57 21.54 -4.15
CA LYS A 297 15.66 22.35 -5.37
C LYS A 297 15.01 21.66 -6.60
N ASP A 298 15.30 20.39 -6.80
CA ASP A 298 14.71 19.54 -7.84
C ASP A 298 14.26 18.22 -7.22
N PRO A 299 12.99 18.13 -6.77
CA PRO A 299 12.49 16.92 -6.12
C PRO A 299 12.47 15.70 -7.06
N ILE A 300 12.22 15.89 -8.36
CA ILE A 300 12.14 14.80 -9.33
C ILE A 300 13.52 14.19 -9.58
N GLU A 301 14.53 15.01 -9.70
CA GLU A 301 15.91 14.52 -9.80
C GLU A 301 16.36 13.89 -8.48
N ALA A 302 16.02 14.50 -7.34
CA ALA A 302 16.40 14.02 -6.02
C ALA A 302 15.86 12.62 -5.72
N ILE A 303 14.58 12.35 -5.98
CA ILE A 303 13.98 11.03 -5.70
C ILE A 303 14.64 9.92 -6.53
N ARG A 304 15.00 10.22 -7.78
CA ARG A 304 15.71 9.29 -8.67
C ARG A 304 17.11 8.99 -8.16
N LYS A 305 17.87 10.04 -7.81
CA LYS A 305 19.22 9.89 -7.23
C LYS A 305 19.19 9.07 -5.95
N VAL A 306 18.25 9.35 -5.06
CA VAL A 306 18.08 8.59 -3.81
C VAL A 306 17.79 7.12 -4.09
N SER A 307 16.92 6.83 -5.05
CA SER A 307 16.60 5.45 -5.41
C SER A 307 17.79 4.67 -5.96
N MET A 308 18.67 5.32 -6.74
CA MET A 308 19.76 4.65 -7.44
C MET A 308 21.05 4.53 -6.63
N ASN A 309 21.26 5.38 -5.65
CA ASN A 309 22.52 5.42 -4.91
C ASN A 309 22.50 4.50 -3.68
N ILE A 310 22.70 3.22 -3.93
CA ILE A 310 22.80 2.19 -2.88
C ILE A 310 24.11 2.26 -2.08
N ASN A 311 25.12 2.96 -2.58
CA ASN A 311 26.44 3.04 -1.93
C ASN A 311 26.56 4.18 -0.93
N GLU A 312 25.76 5.23 -1.06
CA GLU A 312 25.75 6.38 -0.15
C GLU A 312 24.32 6.74 0.22
N ILE A 313 23.78 6.04 1.20
CA ILE A 313 22.37 6.19 1.61
C ILE A 313 22.11 7.59 2.21
N ASP A 314 23.01 8.11 3.01
CA ASP A 314 22.92 9.46 3.59
C ASP A 314 23.62 10.51 2.68
N GLN A 315 23.29 10.49 1.39
CA GLN A 315 23.86 11.36 0.37
C GLN A 315 23.43 12.83 0.52
N PHE A 316 24.18 13.73 -0.09
CA PHE A 316 23.83 15.15 -0.14
C PHE A 316 22.73 15.44 -1.18
N ILE A 317 21.72 16.17 -0.75
CA ILE A 317 20.59 16.64 -1.58
C ILE A 317 20.70 18.16 -1.70
N GLU A 318 20.51 18.68 -2.91
CA GLU A 318 20.50 20.13 -3.17
C GLU A 318 19.19 20.76 -2.70
N LEU A 319 19.30 21.79 -1.89
CA LEU A 319 18.19 22.61 -1.43
C LEU A 319 18.11 23.93 -2.21
N GLU A 320 16.98 24.63 -2.10
CA GLU A 320 16.85 26.01 -2.59
C GLU A 320 17.92 26.92 -1.95
N GLY A 321 18.33 27.97 -2.65
CA GLY A 321 19.37 28.90 -2.18
C GLY A 321 20.79 28.34 -2.22
N SER A 322 21.04 27.30 -3.04
CA SER A 322 22.37 26.66 -3.24
C SER A 322 22.95 25.97 -2.00
N ASN A 323 22.11 25.69 -1.00
CA ASN A 323 22.48 24.89 0.16
C ASN A 323 22.41 23.39 -0.15
N LYS A 324 23.09 22.57 0.66
CA LYS A 324 22.99 21.11 0.61
C LYS A 324 22.70 20.57 2.00
N ALA A 325 21.93 19.48 2.04
CA ALA A 325 21.61 18.76 3.27
C ALA A 325 21.78 17.25 3.05
N ARG A 326 22.16 16.52 4.08
CA ARG A 326 22.20 15.05 4.04
C ARG A 326 20.79 14.49 4.13
N LEU A 327 20.53 13.42 3.37
CA LEU A 327 19.20 12.83 3.23
C LEU A 327 18.62 12.38 4.57
N LEU A 328 19.34 11.56 5.32
CA LEU A 328 18.88 11.02 6.61
C LEU A 328 19.25 11.91 7.79
N SER A 329 20.51 12.40 7.79
CA SER A 329 21.03 13.16 8.94
C SER A 329 20.41 14.55 9.12
N ASP A 330 19.98 15.18 8.02
CA ASP A 330 19.39 16.52 8.07
C ASP A 330 17.91 16.50 7.67
N ILE A 331 17.58 15.99 6.44
CA ILE A 331 16.21 16.09 5.91
C ILE A 331 15.27 15.20 6.72
N LEU A 332 15.55 13.88 6.80
CA LEU A 332 14.67 12.97 7.54
C LEU A 332 14.68 13.30 9.05
N SER A 333 15.83 13.68 9.61
CA SER A 333 15.94 14.06 11.04
C SER A 333 15.06 15.24 11.41
N TYR A 334 14.77 16.16 10.47
CA TYR A 334 13.79 17.23 10.69
C TYR A 334 12.40 16.66 11.04
N TYR A 335 11.94 15.62 10.31
CA TYR A 335 10.66 14.96 10.58
C TYR A 335 10.70 14.13 11.86
N ILE A 336 11.79 13.40 12.09
CA ILE A 336 11.99 12.60 13.30
C ILE A 336 11.94 13.48 14.56
N SER A 337 12.53 14.68 14.52
CA SER A 337 12.48 15.63 15.64
C SER A 337 11.05 16.15 15.90
N ALA A 338 10.24 16.32 14.86
CA ALA A 338 8.83 16.70 15.03
C ALA A 338 7.97 15.54 15.58
N ILE A 339 8.25 14.31 15.14
CA ILE A 339 7.61 13.11 15.66
C ILE A 339 7.96 12.90 17.14
N GLU A 340 9.22 13.08 17.52
CA GLU A 340 9.65 13.00 18.93
C GLU A 340 8.85 13.96 19.81
N LYS A 341 8.75 15.24 19.40
CA LYS A 341 7.91 16.22 20.10
C LYS A 341 6.43 15.81 20.19
N LEU A 342 5.88 15.28 19.12
CA LEU A 342 4.50 14.77 19.11
C LEU A 342 4.30 13.67 20.15
N ILE A 343 5.24 12.73 20.21
CA ILE A 343 5.18 11.59 21.14
C ILE A 343 5.38 12.04 22.58
N GLU A 344 6.32 12.97 22.83
CA GLU A 344 6.51 13.58 24.15
C GLU A 344 5.24 14.30 24.65
N LEU A 345 4.53 14.99 23.76
CA LEU A 345 3.32 15.73 24.11
C LEU A 345 2.14 14.82 24.46
N ARG A 346 1.96 13.68 23.76
CA ARG A 346 0.73 12.89 23.90
C ARG A 346 0.84 11.39 23.57
N GLY A 347 2.02 10.89 23.27
CA GLY A 347 2.27 9.48 23.00
C GLY A 347 2.11 8.59 24.24
N ASP A 348 1.89 7.30 24.01
CA ASP A 348 1.97 6.27 25.05
C ASP A 348 3.28 5.48 24.99
N ASN A 349 3.44 4.52 25.89
CA ASN A 349 4.66 3.70 25.96
C ASN A 349 4.90 2.89 24.67
N GLU A 350 3.85 2.47 23.95
CA GLU A 350 3.97 1.72 22.71
C GLU A 350 4.41 2.65 21.57
N ASP A 351 3.85 3.87 21.48
CA ASP A 351 4.29 4.89 20.52
C ASP A 351 5.78 5.21 20.70
N HIS A 352 6.25 5.38 21.94
CA HIS A 352 7.68 5.59 22.25
C HIS A 352 8.55 4.41 21.80
N LYS A 353 8.12 3.16 22.04
CA LYS A 353 8.87 1.96 21.61
C LYS A 353 8.99 1.90 20.09
N VAL A 354 7.88 2.12 19.36
CA VAL A 354 7.88 2.13 17.90
C VAL A 354 8.82 3.21 17.37
N PHE A 355 8.74 4.41 17.92
CA PHE A 355 9.62 5.50 17.55
C PHE A 355 11.10 5.19 17.75
N LYS A 356 11.49 4.64 18.91
CA LYS A 356 12.88 4.26 19.18
C LYS A 356 13.42 3.18 18.23
N VAL A 357 12.56 2.28 17.78
CA VAL A 357 12.94 1.29 16.75
C VAL A 357 13.15 1.97 15.40
N ILE A 358 12.29 2.90 15.00
CA ILE A 358 12.46 3.68 13.76
C ILE A 358 13.78 4.46 13.81
N GLU A 359 14.11 5.13 14.92
CA GLU A 359 15.39 5.81 15.09
C GLU A 359 16.58 4.86 14.94
N SER A 360 16.49 3.66 15.54
CA SER A 360 17.53 2.65 15.44
C SER A 360 17.74 2.16 13.99
N VAL A 361 16.66 1.98 13.23
CA VAL A 361 16.74 1.63 11.79
C VAL A 361 17.43 2.75 11.02
N ILE A 362 17.02 3.99 11.23
CA ILE A 362 17.64 5.15 10.57
C ILE A 362 19.14 5.22 10.88
N GLN A 363 19.53 5.01 12.14
CA GLN A 363 20.93 5.03 12.54
C GLN A 363 21.73 3.93 11.86
N LYS A 364 21.21 2.68 11.78
CA LYS A 364 21.86 1.58 11.06
C LYS A 364 22.01 1.87 9.56
N LEU A 365 21.01 2.47 8.94
CA LEU A 365 21.08 2.91 7.53
C LEU A 365 22.17 3.97 7.32
N LYS A 366 22.29 4.95 8.22
CA LYS A 366 23.34 5.99 8.17
C LYS A 366 24.75 5.42 8.33
N GLU A 367 24.90 4.40 9.15
CA GLU A 367 26.18 3.73 9.44
C GLU A 367 26.53 2.65 8.41
N GLY A 368 25.61 2.31 7.48
CA GLY A 368 25.79 1.24 6.49
C GLY A 368 25.81 -0.16 7.11
N LEU A 369 25.17 -0.34 8.27
CA LEU A 369 25.11 -1.62 9.00
C LEU A 369 23.98 -2.50 8.43
N PHE A 370 24.09 -2.84 7.16
CA PHE A 370 23.05 -3.54 6.39
C PHE A 370 22.83 -4.98 6.85
N GLU A 371 23.84 -5.64 7.37
CA GLU A 371 23.74 -7.00 7.94
C GLU A 371 22.72 -7.10 9.08
N TYR A 372 22.53 -6.01 9.85
CA TYR A 372 21.52 -5.95 10.91
C TYR A 372 20.11 -5.61 10.40
N LEU A 373 19.98 -5.29 9.12
CA LEU A 373 18.70 -4.95 8.47
C LEU A 373 18.31 -5.99 7.42
N ASN A 374 19.11 -7.04 7.25
CA ASN A 374 18.79 -8.16 6.37
C ASN A 374 17.53 -8.88 6.87
N GLY A 375 16.57 -9.10 5.95
CA GLY A 375 15.24 -9.64 6.29
C GLY A 375 14.28 -8.65 6.95
N ALA A 376 14.80 -7.54 7.50
CA ALA A 376 13.97 -6.44 8.02
C ALA A 376 13.56 -5.45 6.92
N ILE A 377 14.48 -5.14 6.00
CA ILE A 377 14.30 -4.19 4.89
C ILE A 377 14.51 -4.92 3.56
N ASP A 378 13.49 -4.97 2.74
CA ASP A 378 13.45 -5.79 1.52
C ASP A 378 14.55 -5.46 0.51
N TRP A 379 14.83 -4.15 0.26
CA TRP A 379 15.87 -3.81 -0.70
C TRP A 379 17.26 -4.26 -0.23
N ILE A 380 17.51 -4.26 1.07
CA ILE A 380 18.78 -4.75 1.65
C ILE A 380 18.87 -6.27 1.50
N ALA A 381 17.80 -6.99 1.85
CA ALA A 381 17.76 -8.45 1.71
C ALA A 381 17.99 -8.89 0.26
N LYS A 382 17.32 -8.25 -0.71
CA LYS A 382 17.52 -8.53 -2.14
C LYS A 382 18.93 -8.17 -2.62
N MET A 383 19.49 -7.04 -2.18
CA MET A 383 20.85 -6.65 -2.49
C MET A 383 21.85 -7.69 -2.02
N MET A 384 21.73 -8.15 -0.78
CA MET A 384 22.61 -9.17 -0.22
C MET A 384 22.49 -10.51 -0.96
N LEU A 385 21.30 -10.91 -1.38
CA LEU A 385 21.10 -12.10 -2.23
C LEU A 385 21.77 -11.91 -3.61
N ILE A 386 21.65 -10.73 -4.22
CA ILE A 386 22.31 -10.42 -5.50
C ILE A 386 23.83 -10.53 -5.36
N GLU A 387 24.39 -10.04 -4.27
CA GLU A 387 25.83 -10.15 -3.97
C GLU A 387 26.25 -11.59 -3.69
N GLU A 388 25.50 -12.33 -2.87
CA GLU A 388 25.77 -13.73 -2.52
C GLU A 388 25.81 -14.64 -3.76
N TYR A 389 24.84 -14.48 -4.67
CA TYR A 389 24.79 -15.24 -5.92
C TYR A 389 25.65 -14.65 -7.03
N ASN A 390 26.36 -13.53 -6.80
CA ASN A 390 27.10 -12.77 -7.82
C ASN A 390 26.25 -12.53 -9.09
N ALA A 391 24.97 -12.23 -8.87
CA ALA A 391 23.99 -12.08 -9.94
C ALA A 391 24.22 -10.81 -10.76
N LYS A 392 24.03 -10.90 -12.08
CA LYS A 392 24.19 -9.79 -13.02
C LYS A 392 23.02 -9.77 -14.00
N ASP A 393 22.74 -8.58 -14.52
CA ASP A 393 21.72 -8.40 -15.56
C ASP A 393 20.37 -9.08 -15.19
N MET A 394 19.90 -9.99 -16.05
CA MET A 394 18.62 -10.68 -15.82
C MET A 394 18.58 -11.54 -14.56
N ASP A 395 19.74 -12.02 -14.06
CA ASP A 395 19.76 -12.83 -12.83
C ASP A 395 19.35 -11.99 -11.61
N MET A 396 19.67 -10.69 -11.60
CA MET A 396 19.18 -9.77 -10.57
C MET A 396 17.64 -9.66 -10.61
N ALA A 397 17.04 -9.61 -11.82
CA ALA A 397 15.60 -9.58 -11.99
C ALA A 397 14.94 -10.89 -11.51
N ILE A 398 15.57 -12.03 -11.78
CA ILE A 398 15.11 -13.34 -11.31
C ILE A 398 15.09 -13.37 -9.78
N ILE A 399 16.15 -12.93 -9.11
CA ILE A 399 16.21 -12.86 -7.64
C ILE A 399 15.08 -11.96 -7.10
N CYS A 400 14.90 -10.75 -7.67
CA CYS A 400 13.84 -9.85 -7.24
C CYS A 400 12.44 -10.46 -7.40
N ASN A 401 12.20 -11.17 -8.50
CA ASN A 401 10.92 -11.84 -8.76
C ASN A 401 10.70 -13.02 -7.82
N GLN A 402 11.71 -13.87 -7.61
CA GLN A 402 11.62 -15.01 -6.69
C GLN A 402 11.37 -14.56 -5.25
N TYR A 403 11.97 -13.43 -4.83
CA TYR A 403 11.67 -12.83 -3.54
C TYR A 403 10.20 -12.40 -3.41
N GLY A 404 9.57 -11.96 -4.50
CA GLY A 404 8.17 -11.54 -4.56
C GLY A 404 7.16 -12.67 -4.81
N LEU A 405 7.62 -13.89 -5.12
CA LEU A 405 6.75 -15.03 -5.43
C LEU A 405 5.86 -15.41 -4.24
N LEU A 406 4.57 -15.63 -4.51
CA LEU A 406 3.63 -16.16 -3.52
C LEU A 406 3.58 -17.69 -3.61
N ASP A 407 3.71 -18.35 -2.47
CA ASP A 407 3.66 -19.81 -2.31
C ASP A 407 2.62 -20.24 -1.25
N GLU A 408 2.59 -21.53 -0.92
CA GLU A 408 1.65 -22.09 0.05
C GLU A 408 1.80 -21.54 1.47
N ASN A 409 2.97 -21.03 1.83
CA ASN A 409 3.25 -20.45 3.15
C ASN A 409 2.87 -18.97 3.23
N THR A 410 2.63 -18.36 2.09
CA THR A 410 2.33 -16.92 2.01
C THR A 410 1.11 -16.55 2.84
N GLY A 411 1.25 -15.53 3.67
CA GLY A 411 0.21 -14.97 4.52
C GLY A 411 -0.08 -15.74 5.81
N PHE A 412 0.28 -17.02 5.90
CA PHE A 412 0.02 -17.82 7.12
C PHE A 412 1.23 -18.10 7.97
N TYR A 413 2.44 -18.03 7.44
CA TYR A 413 3.69 -18.36 8.13
C TYR A 413 3.67 -19.76 8.78
N GLU A 414 3.03 -20.73 8.12
CA GLU A 414 2.95 -22.11 8.57
C GLU A 414 4.01 -22.95 7.88
N GLY A 415 5.03 -23.32 8.61
CA GLY A 415 6.13 -24.16 8.14
C GLY A 415 7.29 -23.35 7.54
N ARG A 416 8.45 -24.00 7.49
CA ARG A 416 9.62 -23.50 6.77
C ARG A 416 9.42 -23.75 5.29
N ILE A 417 9.95 -22.84 4.48
CA ILE A 417 10.15 -23.08 3.05
C ILE A 417 11.20 -24.19 2.93
N GLU A 418 10.77 -25.43 2.98
CA GLU A 418 11.66 -26.60 2.85
C GLU A 418 12.16 -26.84 1.41
N LYS A 419 12.20 -26.00 0.54
CA LYS A 419 12.64 -25.93 -0.85
C LYS A 419 11.69 -24.97 -1.60
N GLY A 420 11.68 -23.72 -1.12
CA GLY A 420 10.79 -22.72 -1.68
C GLY A 420 11.20 -22.29 -3.08
N ASP A 421 10.22 -22.08 -3.90
CA ASP A 421 10.37 -21.32 -5.14
C ASP A 421 10.53 -19.82 -4.87
N THR A 422 10.50 -19.39 -3.61
CA THR A 422 10.67 -18.00 -3.15
C THR A 422 11.91 -17.84 -2.28
N LEU A 423 12.55 -16.69 -2.36
CA LEU A 423 13.70 -16.29 -1.54
C LEU A 423 13.31 -15.50 -0.27
N PHE A 424 12.05 -15.10 -0.16
CA PHE A 424 11.54 -14.47 1.03
C PHE A 424 11.17 -15.51 2.08
N ASP A 425 11.61 -15.33 3.34
CA ASP A 425 11.25 -16.17 4.49
C ASP A 425 10.21 -15.46 5.37
N PRO A 426 8.92 -15.79 5.23
CA PRO A 426 7.85 -15.17 6.02
C PRO A 426 7.98 -15.44 7.52
N GLU A 427 8.42 -16.64 7.92
CA GLU A 427 8.57 -17.01 9.35
C GLU A 427 9.64 -16.15 10.03
N SER A 428 10.75 -15.91 9.36
CA SER A 428 11.84 -15.07 9.87
C SER A 428 11.37 -13.62 10.01
N SER A 429 10.67 -13.09 9.04
CA SER A 429 10.12 -11.72 9.07
C SER A 429 9.12 -11.52 10.21
N LEU A 430 8.21 -12.47 10.40
CA LEU A 430 7.21 -12.42 11.47
C LEU A 430 7.87 -12.54 12.87
N ALA A 431 8.78 -13.48 13.04
CA ALA A 431 9.49 -13.66 14.30
C ALA A 431 10.26 -12.39 14.70
N PHE A 432 10.90 -11.74 13.74
CA PHE A 432 11.60 -10.48 13.95
C PHE A 432 10.65 -9.37 14.40
N LEU A 433 9.48 -9.24 13.77
CA LEU A 433 8.48 -8.26 14.17
C LEU A 433 7.98 -8.46 15.60
N GLU A 434 7.65 -9.70 15.99
CA GLU A 434 7.17 -10.03 17.34
C GLU A 434 8.26 -9.89 18.41
N GLU A 435 9.51 -10.17 18.08
CA GLU A 435 10.66 -9.97 18.95
C GLU A 435 10.91 -8.48 19.23
N VAL A 436 10.94 -7.66 18.18
CA VAL A 436 11.18 -6.22 18.29
C VAL A 436 10.04 -5.51 19.01
N PHE A 437 8.80 -5.96 18.77
CA PHE A 437 7.60 -5.39 19.37
C PHE A 437 6.82 -6.41 20.20
N PRO A 438 7.21 -6.68 21.46
CA PRO A 438 6.56 -7.69 22.29
C PRO A 438 5.06 -7.49 22.58
N PHE A 439 4.52 -6.32 22.25
CA PHE A 439 3.07 -6.04 22.30
C PHE A 439 2.34 -6.50 21.03
N VAL A 440 3.06 -6.78 19.95
CA VAL A 440 2.53 -7.43 18.77
C VAL A 440 2.50 -8.94 19.03
N LYS A 441 1.29 -9.48 19.14
CA LYS A 441 1.10 -10.90 19.49
C LYS A 441 0.05 -11.53 18.60
N SER A 442 0.22 -12.82 18.37
CA SER A 442 -0.77 -13.64 17.68
C SER A 442 -1.09 -13.12 16.27
N ILE A 443 -0.07 -12.65 15.53
CA ILE A 443 -0.29 -12.16 14.16
C ILE A 443 -0.86 -13.26 13.28
N LYS A 444 -0.37 -14.52 13.39
CA LYS A 444 -0.90 -15.66 12.64
C LYS A 444 -2.41 -15.84 12.86
N GLU A 445 -2.88 -15.79 14.10
CA GLU A 445 -4.29 -15.89 14.43
C GLU A 445 -5.08 -14.67 13.92
N LYS A 446 -4.49 -13.48 13.94
CA LYS A 446 -5.10 -12.28 13.38
C LYS A 446 -5.23 -12.38 11.85
N ILE A 447 -4.23 -12.91 11.14
CA ILE A 447 -4.30 -13.16 9.70
C ILE A 447 -5.41 -14.18 9.41
N LYS A 448 -5.45 -15.33 10.13
CA LYS A 448 -6.52 -16.33 9.98
C LYS A 448 -7.91 -15.71 10.22
N TYR A 449 -8.06 -14.88 11.23
CA TYR A 449 -9.28 -14.14 11.49
C TYR A 449 -9.62 -13.19 10.34
N GLY A 450 -8.64 -12.41 9.88
CA GLY A 450 -8.76 -11.41 8.82
C GLY A 450 -9.13 -11.97 7.44
N MET A 451 -8.92 -13.27 7.19
CA MET A 451 -9.37 -13.91 5.95
C MET A 451 -10.87 -13.73 5.69
N ASN A 452 -11.68 -13.78 6.75
CA ASN A 452 -13.13 -13.71 6.66
C ASN A 452 -13.75 -12.57 7.50
N ASN A 453 -12.95 -11.80 8.22
CA ASN A 453 -13.45 -10.80 9.15
C ASN A 453 -12.71 -9.47 9.02
N PRO A 454 -13.42 -8.34 9.22
CA PRO A 454 -12.82 -7.01 9.19
C PRO A 454 -12.04 -6.68 10.48
N PRO A 455 -11.31 -5.54 10.50
CA PRO A 455 -10.85 -4.93 11.75
C PRO A 455 -11.99 -4.73 12.74
N THR A 456 -11.70 -4.91 14.03
CA THR A 456 -12.73 -4.88 15.07
C THR A 456 -12.97 -3.50 15.68
N ASP A 457 -12.14 -2.52 15.35
CA ASP A 457 -12.11 -1.20 15.99
C ASP A 457 -12.33 -0.03 15.01
N THR A 458 -12.96 -0.33 13.86
CA THR A 458 -13.38 0.64 12.84
C THR A 458 -14.79 0.34 12.36
N ARG A 459 -15.38 1.23 11.55
CA ARG A 459 -16.71 1.04 10.93
C ARG A 459 -16.85 -0.24 10.11
N GLU A 460 -15.73 -0.81 9.70
CA GLU A 460 -15.72 -2.04 8.91
C GLU A 460 -16.36 -3.21 9.67
N TYR A 461 -16.27 -3.19 11.01
CA TYR A 461 -16.94 -4.21 11.82
C TYR A 461 -18.47 -4.17 11.61
N LEU A 462 -19.08 -2.99 11.74
CA LEU A 462 -20.54 -2.86 11.51
C LEU A 462 -20.88 -3.12 10.05
N ARG A 463 -20.16 -2.49 9.10
CA ARG A 463 -20.40 -2.60 7.65
C ARG A 463 -20.42 -4.05 7.18
N THR A 464 -19.43 -4.82 7.61
CA THR A 464 -19.25 -6.19 7.16
C THR A 464 -20.20 -7.16 7.84
N ASN A 465 -20.56 -6.94 9.12
CA ASN A 465 -21.57 -7.76 9.78
C ASN A 465 -22.96 -7.52 9.20
N ILE A 466 -23.32 -6.29 8.83
CA ILE A 466 -24.54 -6.01 8.07
C ILE A 466 -24.53 -6.76 6.74
N LEU A 467 -23.40 -6.75 6.01
CA LEU A 467 -23.26 -7.51 4.77
C LEU A 467 -23.51 -9.01 4.98
N LYS A 468 -22.91 -9.61 5.99
CA LYS A 468 -23.04 -11.05 6.29
C LYS A 468 -24.46 -11.45 6.69
N GLU A 469 -25.14 -10.62 7.48
CA GLU A 469 -26.48 -10.93 7.99
C GLU A 469 -27.59 -10.64 6.97
N HIS A 470 -27.39 -9.64 6.10
CA HIS A 470 -28.41 -9.10 5.21
C HIS A 470 -28.03 -9.13 3.71
N GLU A 471 -27.14 -10.04 3.31
CA GLU A 471 -26.63 -10.11 1.93
C GLU A 471 -27.76 -10.07 0.88
N SER A 472 -28.87 -10.78 1.12
CA SER A 472 -30.01 -10.86 0.20
C SER A 472 -30.89 -9.60 0.13
N GLU A 473 -30.77 -8.70 1.10
CA GLU A 473 -31.55 -7.46 1.19
C GLU A 473 -30.76 -6.24 0.68
N ILE A 474 -29.42 -6.36 0.63
CA ILE A 474 -28.52 -5.30 0.16
C ILE A 474 -28.49 -5.33 -1.38
N ILE A 475 -28.70 -4.17 -1.99
CA ILE A 475 -28.68 -4.00 -3.44
C ILE A 475 -27.24 -3.77 -3.91
N LYS A 476 -26.55 -2.81 -3.29
CA LYS A 476 -25.14 -2.46 -3.56
C LYS A 476 -24.56 -1.76 -2.33
N MET A 477 -23.22 -1.72 -2.24
CA MET A 477 -22.54 -0.99 -1.18
C MET A 477 -21.15 -0.52 -1.64
N ASN A 478 -20.60 0.44 -0.91
CA ASN A 478 -19.22 0.86 -1.05
C ASN A 478 -18.54 0.98 0.34
N TRP A 479 -17.47 1.74 0.46
CA TRP A 479 -16.71 1.89 1.70
C TRP A 479 -17.51 2.45 2.88
N TRP A 480 -18.56 3.26 2.63
CA TRP A 480 -19.28 3.97 3.68
C TRP A 480 -20.80 4.03 3.51
N LYS A 481 -21.32 3.51 2.39
CA LYS A 481 -22.74 3.49 2.08
C LYS A 481 -23.24 2.07 1.80
N ILE A 482 -24.37 1.70 2.36
CA ILE A 482 -25.05 0.42 2.13
C ILE A 482 -26.45 0.74 1.63
N TYR A 483 -26.72 0.40 0.37
CA TYR A 483 -28.01 0.59 -0.28
C TYR A 483 -28.84 -0.69 -0.17
N PHE A 484 -30.01 -0.61 0.42
CA PHE A 484 -30.92 -1.73 0.58
C PHE A 484 -32.34 -1.37 0.10
N LYS A 485 -33.22 -2.38 -0.05
CA LYS A 485 -34.58 -2.15 -0.48
C LYS A 485 -35.35 -1.35 0.58
N GLY A 486 -35.49 -0.05 0.33
CA GLY A 486 -36.21 0.86 1.24
C GLY A 486 -35.34 1.88 1.96
N GLY A 487 -34.04 1.95 1.71
CA GLY A 487 -33.19 2.96 2.34
C GLY A 487 -31.70 2.90 2.06
N LEU A 488 -30.99 3.71 2.82
CA LEU A 488 -29.54 3.88 2.79
C LEU A 488 -29.02 3.93 4.23
N ILE A 489 -27.96 3.17 4.49
CA ILE A 489 -27.15 3.31 5.70
C ILE A 489 -25.87 4.05 5.31
N THR A 490 -25.50 5.09 6.07
CA THR A 490 -24.29 5.87 5.85
C THR A 490 -23.40 5.77 7.09
N LEU A 491 -22.15 5.34 6.86
CA LEU A 491 -21.11 5.16 7.89
C LEU A 491 -19.95 6.12 7.61
N ASP A 492 -20.18 7.42 7.74
CA ASP A 492 -19.27 8.49 7.32
C ASP A 492 -18.13 8.79 8.31
N GLU A 493 -18.16 8.18 9.50
CA GLU A 493 -17.10 8.27 10.51
C GLU A 493 -16.28 6.96 10.54
N PRO A 494 -15.08 6.94 9.93
CA PRO A 494 -14.37 5.69 9.68
C PRO A 494 -13.83 5.00 10.94
N LEU A 495 -13.60 5.74 12.05
CA LEU A 495 -13.11 5.20 13.32
C LEU A 495 -14.22 4.90 14.32
N ARG A 496 -15.49 5.03 13.92
CA ARG A 496 -16.65 4.65 14.73
C ARG A 496 -17.16 3.25 14.35
N TYR A 497 -18.14 2.78 15.08
CA TYR A 497 -18.84 1.52 14.82
C TYR A 497 -17.94 0.28 14.86
N GLY A 498 -16.90 0.32 15.69
CA GLY A 498 -16.15 -0.87 16.05
C GLY A 498 -17.01 -1.87 16.83
N LYS A 499 -16.43 -3.00 17.20
CA LYS A 499 -17.13 -4.12 17.85
C LYS A 499 -17.95 -3.67 19.05
N GLU A 500 -17.33 -2.95 20.00
CA GLU A 500 -17.99 -2.51 21.23
C GLU A 500 -19.20 -1.61 20.98
N GLU A 501 -19.09 -0.66 20.03
CA GLU A 501 -20.18 0.25 19.67
C GLU A 501 -21.27 -0.44 18.85
N SER A 502 -20.96 -1.53 18.15
CA SER A 502 -21.87 -2.17 17.18
C SER A 502 -22.64 -3.35 17.74
N GLU A 503 -22.24 -3.95 18.87
CA GLU A 503 -22.88 -5.17 19.41
C GLU A 503 -24.39 -4.99 19.68
N GLU A 504 -24.81 -3.83 20.19
CA GLU A 504 -26.23 -3.53 20.43
C GLU A 504 -26.94 -3.18 19.11
N ILE A 505 -26.28 -2.47 18.19
CA ILE A 505 -26.83 -2.08 16.89
C ILE A 505 -27.15 -3.34 16.06
N LEU A 506 -26.26 -4.33 16.05
CA LEU A 506 -26.41 -5.59 15.31
C LEU A 506 -27.51 -6.52 15.83
N LYS A 507 -28.05 -6.25 17.01
CA LYS A 507 -29.27 -6.96 17.49
C LYS A 507 -30.53 -6.55 16.71
N ILE A 508 -30.51 -5.41 16.05
CA ILE A 508 -31.60 -4.88 15.22
C ILE A 508 -31.58 -5.60 13.87
N LYS A 509 -32.50 -6.49 13.62
CA LYS A 509 -32.55 -7.29 12.38
C LYS A 509 -33.30 -6.61 11.22
N ASP A 510 -33.95 -5.50 11.45
CA ASP A 510 -34.64 -4.71 10.43
C ASP A 510 -33.72 -3.59 9.96
N LEU A 511 -33.29 -3.63 8.67
CA LEU A 511 -32.35 -2.66 8.10
C LEU A 511 -32.86 -1.22 8.13
N LYS A 512 -34.18 -1.01 8.05
CA LYS A 512 -34.76 0.34 8.12
C LYS A 512 -34.60 0.91 9.52
N LYS A 513 -34.96 0.14 10.55
CA LYS A 513 -34.77 0.53 11.96
C LYS A 513 -33.31 0.73 12.29
N LEU A 514 -32.44 -0.14 11.78
CA LEU A 514 -30.98 -0.03 11.93
C LEU A 514 -30.45 1.29 11.31
N SER A 515 -30.94 1.64 10.12
CA SER A 515 -30.63 2.93 9.47
C SER A 515 -31.10 4.13 10.32
N GLU A 516 -32.27 4.08 10.92
CA GLU A 516 -32.81 5.13 11.80
C GLU A 516 -31.96 5.31 13.07
N VAL A 517 -31.51 4.21 13.68
CA VAL A 517 -30.62 4.23 14.86
C VAL A 517 -29.26 4.85 14.50
N ILE A 518 -28.67 4.44 13.39
CA ILE A 518 -27.36 4.98 12.95
C ILE A 518 -27.46 6.50 12.68
N ARG A 519 -28.56 6.97 12.12
CA ARG A 519 -28.82 8.40 11.90
C ARG A 519 -29.17 9.19 13.17
N GLY A 520 -29.38 8.51 14.29
CA GLY A 520 -29.79 9.14 15.55
C GLY A 520 -31.25 9.61 15.53
N GLU A 521 -32.08 9.08 14.64
CA GLU A 521 -33.51 9.41 14.49
C GLU A 521 -34.42 8.52 15.35
N ALA A 522 -33.93 7.37 15.79
CA ALA A 522 -34.65 6.49 16.70
C ALA A 522 -34.37 6.90 18.16
N LYS A 523 -35.45 7.08 18.93
CA LYS A 523 -35.42 7.29 20.39
C LYS A 523 -35.31 5.97 21.11
#